data_745281bd13678514d430a622693b811a
#
_entry.id   745281bd13678514d430a622693b811a
#
_cell.length_a   1.000
_cell.length_b   1.000
_cell.length_c   1.000
_cell.angle_alpha   90.00
_cell.angle_beta   90.00
_cell.angle_gamma   90.00
#
_symmetry.space_group_name_H-M   'P 1'
#
loop_
_entity.id
_entity.type
_entity.pdbx_description
1 polymer ?
#
loop_
_entity_poly.entity_id
_entity_poly.type
_entity_poly.pdbx_seq_one_letter_code
_entity_poly.pdbx_strand_id
1 'polypeptide(L)'
;MEKSRIITIFLCLALCLGAQAQDGRLLRFSKPQQEVDTVRFDSGALTLRYPFENVSAKSVTVLEIHSGCGCFTGEVKPRVLAPGQKAVLTAVFDPKSLYGDQTRHLTVVSSDGENTVLSSVSVKGYVLRDASEGEIRYAEDLGGGLRTDTCVNALVKDSFGDYVFSLPLYNDTDREMKIEVKAPSRFKLFVPETLAPHTREDLRGQYDALWKRRGSQVLETLIITVDGAPVTPLQIKGTIE
;
A
#
# COMPACT_ATOMS: atom_id res chain seq x y z
N MET A 1 -59.97 6.43 -41.81
CA MET A 1 -58.88 5.42 -41.63
C MET A 1 -57.55 6.01 -41.26
N GLU A 2 -57.26 7.27 -41.49
CA GLU A 2 -55.97 7.93 -41.28
C GLU A 2 -55.71 8.32 -39.78
N LYS A 3 -56.75 8.78 -39.06
CA LYS A 3 -56.65 9.16 -37.65
C LYS A 3 -56.29 7.96 -36.70
N SER A 4 -56.71 6.75 -37.05
CA SER A 4 -56.40 5.57 -36.23
C SER A 4 -54.93 5.13 -36.33
N ARG A 5 -54.27 5.38 -37.47
CA ARG A 5 -52.87 5.03 -37.70
C ARG A 5 -51.89 5.99 -36.95
N ILE A 6 -52.29 7.27 -36.85
CA ILE A 6 -51.46 8.29 -36.13
C ILE A 6 -51.48 8.01 -34.63
N ILE A 7 -52.61 7.61 -34.04
CA ILE A 7 -52.69 7.31 -32.61
C ILE A 7 -51.89 6.04 -32.26
N THR A 8 -51.85 5.02 -33.13
CA THR A 8 -51.07 3.81 -32.93
C THR A 8 -49.56 4.07 -32.99
N ILE A 9 -49.11 4.96 -33.88
CA ILE A 9 -47.70 5.34 -34.01
C ILE A 9 -47.23 6.16 -32.76
N PHE A 10 -48.09 7.07 -32.23
CA PHE A 10 -47.79 7.81 -31.01
C PHE A 10 -47.73 6.92 -29.76
N LEU A 11 -48.59 5.90 -29.69
CA LEU A 11 -48.57 4.95 -28.56
C LEU A 11 -47.36 4.02 -28.58
N CYS A 12 -46.86 3.62 -29.77
CA CYS A 12 -45.62 2.87 -29.91
C CYS A 12 -44.36 3.71 -29.60
N LEU A 13 -44.36 5.00 -29.92
CA LEU A 13 -43.23 5.89 -29.62
C LEU A 13 -43.10 6.17 -28.12
N ALA A 14 -44.22 6.18 -27.36
CA ALA A 14 -44.20 6.39 -25.90
C ALA A 14 -43.67 5.19 -25.11
N LEU A 15 -43.72 3.98 -25.71
CA LEU A 15 -43.24 2.74 -25.07
C LEU A 15 -41.72 2.48 -25.25
N CYS A 16 -41.05 3.23 -26.14
CA CYS A 16 -39.61 3.07 -26.39
C CYS A 16 -38.70 3.94 -25.46
N LEU A 17 -39.26 4.73 -24.56
CA LEU A 17 -38.47 5.63 -23.67
C LEU A 17 -38.09 4.98 -22.35
N GLY A 18 -38.31 3.68 -22.15
CA GLY A 18 -38.09 2.98 -20.87
C GLY A 18 -36.94 1.99 -20.81
N ALA A 19 -36.26 1.69 -21.91
CA ALA A 19 -35.08 0.81 -21.87
C ALA A 19 -33.82 1.58 -21.58
N GLN A 20 -33.68 2.05 -20.35
CA GLN A 20 -32.35 2.39 -19.85
C GLN A 20 -31.59 1.08 -19.72
N ALA A 21 -30.55 0.90 -20.54
CA ALA A 21 -29.61 -0.20 -20.35
C ALA A 21 -29.09 -0.10 -18.90
N GLN A 22 -29.46 -1.06 -18.08
CA GLN A 22 -28.88 -1.19 -16.74
C GLN A 22 -27.41 -1.58 -16.93
N ASP A 23 -26.55 -0.62 -16.72
CA ASP A 23 -25.09 -0.67 -16.91
C ASP A 23 -24.41 -1.59 -15.84
N GLY A 24 -25.12 -2.59 -15.32
CA GLY A 24 -24.62 -3.54 -14.33
C GLY A 24 -24.14 -2.93 -13.02
N ARG A 25 -24.28 -1.62 -12.86
CA ARG A 25 -23.86 -0.87 -11.67
C ARG A 25 -24.98 -0.80 -10.65
N LEU A 26 -24.66 -1.09 -9.40
CA LEU A 26 -25.59 -0.89 -8.28
C LEU A 26 -25.49 0.53 -7.72
N LEU A 27 -24.27 1.07 -7.67
CA LEU A 27 -23.97 2.40 -7.13
C LEU A 27 -23.34 3.29 -8.22
N ARG A 28 -23.77 4.55 -8.26
CA ARG A 28 -23.21 5.56 -9.14
C ARG A 28 -22.61 6.70 -8.32
N PHE A 29 -21.28 6.81 -8.34
CA PHE A 29 -20.55 7.92 -7.73
C PHE A 29 -20.56 9.13 -8.66
N SER A 30 -20.91 10.32 -8.14
CA SER A 30 -20.95 11.55 -8.92
C SER A 30 -19.54 12.06 -9.28
N LYS A 31 -18.58 11.85 -8.38
CA LYS A 31 -17.18 12.23 -8.55
C LYS A 31 -16.31 11.13 -7.94
N PRO A 32 -16.07 10.03 -8.68
CA PRO A 32 -15.33 8.88 -8.13
C PRO A 32 -13.84 9.14 -7.94
N GLN A 33 -13.28 10.16 -8.61
CA GLN A 33 -11.89 10.58 -8.46
C GLN A 33 -11.87 11.99 -7.88
N GLN A 34 -11.04 12.19 -6.86
CA GLN A 34 -10.77 13.50 -6.30
C GLN A 34 -9.27 13.79 -6.35
N GLU A 35 -8.94 15.04 -6.57
CA GLU A 35 -7.58 15.53 -6.48
C GLU A 35 -7.48 16.43 -5.24
N VAL A 36 -6.43 16.24 -4.48
CA VAL A 36 -5.99 17.14 -3.43
C VAL A 36 -4.71 17.79 -3.89
N ASP A 37 -4.55 19.06 -3.55
CA ASP A 37 -3.32 19.78 -3.82
C ASP A 37 -2.14 19.15 -3.07
N THR A 38 -0.97 19.78 -3.18
CA THR A 38 0.18 19.40 -2.36
C THR A 38 -0.17 19.49 -0.88
N VAL A 39 -0.04 18.37 -0.17
CA VAL A 39 -0.25 18.28 1.27
C VAL A 39 1.05 17.91 1.97
N ARG A 40 1.30 18.47 3.15
CA ARG A 40 2.45 18.04 3.95
C ARG A 40 2.13 16.74 4.68
N PHE A 41 3.13 15.87 4.84
CA PHE A 41 2.98 14.60 5.56
C PHE A 41 2.50 14.78 7.02
N ASP A 42 2.79 15.92 7.65
CA ASP A 42 2.46 16.28 9.03
C ASP A 42 1.19 17.17 9.16
N SER A 43 0.48 17.42 8.05
CA SER A 43 -0.72 18.28 8.04
C SER A 43 -1.95 17.66 8.73
N GLY A 44 -1.85 16.38 9.11
CA GLY A 44 -2.99 15.60 9.61
C GLY A 44 -3.82 14.97 8.50
N ALA A 45 -4.76 14.13 8.90
CA ALA A 45 -5.60 13.40 7.97
C ALA A 45 -6.65 14.30 7.31
N LEU A 46 -6.87 14.11 6.00
CA LEU A 46 -7.86 14.82 5.21
C LEU A 46 -9.14 14.00 5.09
N THR A 47 -10.29 14.66 5.26
CA THR A 47 -11.60 14.03 5.06
C THR A 47 -12.13 14.36 3.66
N LEU A 48 -12.38 13.33 2.86
CA LEU A 48 -12.92 13.42 1.52
C LEU A 48 -14.33 12.86 1.48
N ARG A 49 -15.21 13.43 0.64
CA ARG A 49 -16.61 13.04 0.54
C ARG A 49 -16.92 12.63 -0.89
N TYR A 50 -17.37 11.39 -1.08
CA TYR A 50 -17.77 10.82 -2.36
C TYR A 50 -19.28 10.60 -2.39
N PRO A 51 -20.06 11.55 -2.90
CA PRO A 51 -21.51 11.39 -3.04
C PRO A 51 -21.82 10.30 -4.07
N PHE A 52 -22.79 9.46 -3.75
CA PHE A 52 -23.26 8.40 -4.65
C PHE A 52 -24.75 8.14 -4.47
N GLU A 53 -25.32 7.39 -5.42
CA GLU A 53 -26.73 7.05 -5.48
C GLU A 53 -26.89 5.55 -5.80
N ASN A 54 -27.87 4.91 -5.17
CA ASN A 54 -28.33 3.61 -5.59
C ASN A 54 -29.10 3.73 -6.91
N VAL A 55 -28.53 3.26 -8.01
CA VAL A 55 -29.16 3.31 -9.36
C VAL A 55 -29.86 2.02 -9.74
N SER A 56 -29.90 1.03 -8.86
CA SER A 56 -30.65 -0.20 -9.07
C SER A 56 -32.14 -0.03 -8.71
N ALA A 57 -32.99 -0.93 -9.23
CA ALA A 57 -34.38 -0.99 -8.86
C ALA A 57 -34.65 -1.65 -7.50
N LYS A 58 -33.60 -2.19 -6.84
CA LYS A 58 -33.68 -2.90 -5.57
C LYS A 58 -32.91 -2.14 -4.48
N SER A 59 -33.18 -2.46 -3.22
CA SER A 59 -32.33 -2.01 -2.12
C SER A 59 -30.93 -2.59 -2.27
N VAL A 60 -29.92 -1.75 -2.06
CA VAL A 60 -28.49 -2.12 -2.15
C VAL A 60 -27.85 -1.99 -0.78
N THR A 61 -27.11 -3.02 -0.38
CA THR A 61 -26.30 -3.01 0.84
C THR A 61 -24.82 -2.82 0.48
N VAL A 62 -24.17 -1.86 1.10
CA VAL A 62 -22.71 -1.75 1.11
C VAL A 62 -22.16 -2.76 2.11
N LEU A 63 -21.61 -3.85 1.60
CA LEU A 63 -21.09 -4.96 2.41
C LEU A 63 -19.77 -4.57 3.06
N GLU A 64 -18.80 -4.15 2.25
CA GLU A 64 -17.44 -3.90 2.67
C GLU A 64 -16.83 -2.73 1.91
N ILE A 65 -15.82 -2.12 2.50
CA ILE A 65 -14.98 -1.10 1.89
C ILE A 65 -13.54 -1.53 2.12
N HIS A 66 -12.84 -1.87 1.05
CA HIS A 66 -11.46 -2.33 1.08
C HIS A 66 -10.50 -1.20 0.75
N SER A 67 -9.44 -1.10 1.52
CA SER A 67 -8.29 -0.23 1.29
C SER A 67 -7.05 -1.08 1.03
N GLY A 68 -6.22 -0.66 0.08
CA GLY A 68 -4.90 -1.26 -0.16
C GLY A 68 -3.84 -0.86 0.88
N CYS A 69 -4.12 0.16 1.71
CA CYS A 69 -3.25 0.63 2.81
C CYS A 69 -4.11 1.25 3.92
N GLY A 70 -3.59 1.31 5.14
CA GLY A 70 -4.23 2.05 6.25
C GLY A 70 -4.27 3.57 6.04
N CYS A 71 -3.55 4.08 5.04
CA CYS A 71 -3.43 5.50 4.72
C CYS A 71 -4.65 6.10 3.99
N PHE A 72 -5.57 5.28 3.46
CA PHE A 72 -6.80 5.72 2.82
C PHE A 72 -7.92 4.77 3.22
N THR A 73 -8.80 5.19 4.11
CA THR A 73 -9.89 4.40 4.67
C THR A 73 -11.23 5.05 4.39
N GLY A 74 -12.33 4.31 4.51
CA GLY A 74 -13.65 4.84 4.19
C GLY A 74 -14.77 4.25 5.00
N GLU A 75 -15.85 5.02 5.16
CA GLU A 75 -17.09 4.63 5.86
C GLU A 75 -18.31 5.14 5.11
N VAL A 76 -19.39 4.32 5.11
CA VAL A 76 -20.72 4.69 4.60
C VAL A 76 -21.76 4.48 5.67
N LYS A 77 -22.61 5.48 5.86
CA LYS A 77 -23.80 5.44 6.72
C LYS A 77 -24.95 6.18 6.03
N PRO A 78 -26.17 5.54 5.91
CA PRO A 78 -26.49 4.14 6.19
C PRO A 78 -25.85 3.19 5.17
N ARG A 79 -25.67 1.91 5.55
CA ARG A 79 -25.11 0.89 4.64
C ARG A 79 -26.16 0.28 3.71
N VAL A 80 -27.45 0.39 4.02
CA VAL A 80 -28.56 -0.07 3.20
C VAL A 80 -29.24 1.12 2.56
N LEU A 81 -29.37 1.12 1.24
CA LEU A 81 -29.93 2.21 0.45
C LEU A 81 -31.14 1.72 -0.35
N ALA A 82 -32.26 2.38 -0.24
CA ALA A 82 -33.42 2.17 -1.08
C ALA A 82 -33.12 2.58 -2.55
N PRO A 83 -33.90 2.12 -3.55
CA PRO A 83 -33.79 2.60 -4.92
C PRO A 83 -33.81 4.13 -5.02
N GLY A 84 -32.87 4.71 -5.76
CA GLY A 84 -32.72 6.18 -5.92
C GLY A 84 -32.19 6.90 -4.69
N GLN A 85 -31.95 6.23 -3.58
CA GLN A 85 -31.43 6.88 -2.38
C GLN A 85 -29.98 7.31 -2.59
N LYS A 86 -29.69 8.55 -2.14
CA LYS A 86 -28.36 9.14 -2.15
C LYS A 86 -27.70 8.97 -0.79
N ALA A 87 -26.39 8.76 -0.81
CA ALA A 87 -25.53 8.70 0.36
C ALA A 87 -24.13 9.27 0.06
N VAL A 88 -23.29 9.29 1.08
CA VAL A 88 -21.92 9.77 0.98
C VAL A 88 -20.97 8.73 1.57
N LEU A 89 -19.99 8.29 0.79
CA LEU A 89 -18.82 7.63 1.31
C LEU A 89 -17.89 8.71 1.88
N THR A 90 -17.67 8.69 3.17
CA THR A 90 -16.68 9.54 3.84
C THR A 90 -15.37 8.78 3.89
N ALA A 91 -14.34 9.31 3.25
CA ALA A 91 -13.01 8.73 3.23
C ALA A 91 -12.01 9.59 3.98
N VAL A 92 -11.04 8.95 4.61
CA VAL A 92 -9.95 9.60 5.35
C VAL A 92 -8.65 9.25 4.65
N PHE A 93 -7.93 10.27 4.19
CA PHE A 93 -6.60 10.16 3.61
C PHE A 93 -5.58 10.69 4.62
N ASP A 94 -4.72 9.80 5.15
CA ASP A 94 -3.65 10.13 6.08
C ASP A 94 -2.31 10.16 5.33
N PRO A 95 -1.70 11.35 5.15
CA PRO A 95 -0.43 11.49 4.44
C PRO A 95 0.80 11.11 5.27
N LYS A 96 0.66 10.81 6.57
CA LYS A 96 1.77 10.71 7.54
C LYS A 96 2.91 9.77 7.11
N SER A 97 2.61 8.66 6.44
CA SER A 97 3.59 7.67 5.97
C SER A 97 3.85 7.74 4.46
N LEU A 98 3.43 8.81 3.81
CA LEU A 98 3.48 8.96 2.35
C LEU A 98 4.46 10.06 1.95
N TYR A 99 4.91 10.03 0.68
CA TYR A 99 5.69 11.09 0.05
C TYR A 99 5.55 11.04 -1.48
N GLY A 100 5.79 12.17 -2.14
CA GLY A 100 5.73 12.30 -3.60
C GLY A 100 4.31 12.12 -4.16
N ASP A 101 4.22 11.74 -5.43
CA ASP A 101 2.94 11.50 -6.11
C ASP A 101 2.20 10.31 -5.51
N GLN A 102 0.98 10.54 -5.10
CA GLN A 102 0.13 9.53 -4.50
C GLN A 102 -1.16 9.35 -5.30
N THR A 103 -1.50 8.09 -5.55
CA THR A 103 -2.84 7.68 -5.99
C THR A 103 -3.28 6.53 -5.12
N ARG A 104 -4.40 6.71 -4.40
CA ARG A 104 -4.95 5.70 -3.49
C ARG A 104 -6.38 5.39 -3.86
N HIS A 105 -6.78 4.14 -3.69
CA HIS A 105 -8.09 3.63 -4.07
C HIS A 105 -8.81 3.01 -2.88
N LEU A 106 -10.14 3.18 -2.85
CA LEU A 106 -11.05 2.36 -2.05
C LEU A 106 -11.94 1.56 -2.98
N THR A 107 -12.09 0.28 -2.69
CA THR A 107 -13.04 -0.59 -3.37
C THR A 107 -14.26 -0.78 -2.48
N VAL A 108 -15.43 -0.41 -2.99
CA VAL A 108 -16.72 -0.55 -2.33
C VAL A 108 -17.41 -1.80 -2.88
N VAL A 109 -17.62 -2.78 -2.03
CA VAL A 109 -18.36 -4.01 -2.34
C VAL A 109 -19.82 -3.78 -2.00
N SER A 110 -20.71 -3.91 -2.97
CA SER A 110 -22.14 -3.72 -2.80
C SER A 110 -22.96 -4.88 -3.37
N SER A 111 -24.13 -5.15 -2.77
CA SER A 111 -25.02 -6.22 -3.23
C SER A 111 -26.49 -5.79 -3.18
N ASP A 112 -27.27 -6.24 -4.16
CA ASP A 112 -28.74 -6.12 -4.19
C ASP A 112 -29.45 -7.41 -3.73
N GLY A 113 -28.68 -8.36 -3.18
CA GLY A 113 -29.16 -9.67 -2.73
C GLY A 113 -29.03 -10.76 -3.81
N GLU A 114 -28.91 -10.41 -5.09
CA GLU A 114 -28.71 -11.34 -6.21
C GLU A 114 -27.30 -11.17 -6.82
N ASN A 115 -26.89 -9.91 -6.97
CA ASN A 115 -25.61 -9.56 -7.57
C ASN A 115 -24.72 -8.88 -6.56
N THR A 116 -23.41 -9.12 -6.68
CA THR A 116 -22.36 -8.38 -5.95
C THR A 116 -21.52 -7.63 -6.95
N VAL A 117 -21.37 -6.32 -6.74
CA VAL A 117 -20.68 -5.41 -7.66
C VAL A 117 -19.61 -4.63 -6.90
N LEU A 118 -18.45 -4.49 -7.54
CA LEU A 118 -17.34 -3.68 -7.06
C LEU A 118 -17.39 -2.30 -7.71
N SER A 119 -17.28 -1.27 -6.89
CA SER A 119 -17.10 0.12 -7.34
C SER A 119 -15.82 0.68 -6.73
N SER A 120 -15.13 1.57 -7.43
CA SER A 120 -13.89 2.17 -6.92
C SER A 120 -14.01 3.69 -6.85
N VAL A 121 -13.45 4.26 -5.79
CA VAL A 121 -13.17 5.69 -5.69
C VAL A 121 -11.68 5.90 -5.42
N SER A 122 -11.15 7.06 -5.80
CA SER A 122 -9.73 7.36 -5.66
C SER A 122 -9.45 8.78 -5.22
N VAL A 123 -8.32 8.96 -4.56
CA VAL A 123 -7.68 10.26 -4.30
C VAL A 123 -6.34 10.30 -5.00
N LYS A 124 -6.01 11.43 -5.61
CA LYS A 124 -4.71 11.74 -6.19
C LYS A 124 -4.19 13.03 -5.56
N GLY A 125 -2.90 13.10 -5.29
CA GLY A 125 -2.24 14.30 -4.76
C GLY A 125 -0.74 14.10 -4.61
N TYR A 126 -0.04 15.17 -4.24
CA TYR A 126 1.38 15.14 -3.94
C TYR A 126 1.60 15.32 -2.43
N VAL A 127 2.34 14.43 -1.80
CA VAL A 127 2.70 14.54 -0.39
C VAL A 127 4.12 15.11 -0.27
N LEU A 128 4.21 16.33 0.26
CA LEU A 128 5.47 17.00 0.52
C LEU A 128 6.04 16.51 1.86
N ARG A 129 7.28 16.07 1.84
CA ARG A 129 8.05 15.69 3.04
C ARG A 129 9.45 16.27 2.94
N ASP A 130 9.89 16.93 4.01
CA ASP A 130 11.22 17.54 4.10
C ASP A 130 12.28 16.52 4.60
N ALA A 131 12.18 15.28 4.11
CA ALA A 131 13.09 14.20 4.46
C ALA A 131 13.69 13.60 3.18
N SER A 132 14.91 13.08 3.27
CA SER A 132 15.50 12.36 2.15
C SER A 132 14.70 11.11 1.78
N GLU A 133 14.86 10.60 0.57
CA GLU A 133 14.27 9.32 0.18
C GLU A 133 14.77 8.19 1.10
N GLY A 134 16.03 8.28 1.53
CA GLY A 134 16.64 7.36 2.47
C GLY A 134 15.92 7.35 3.82
N GLU A 135 15.68 8.53 4.41
CA GLU A 135 14.97 8.65 5.70
C GLU A 135 13.54 8.12 5.64
N ILE A 136 12.87 8.24 4.49
CA ILE A 136 11.51 7.77 4.32
C ILE A 136 11.42 6.25 4.18
N ARG A 137 12.34 5.67 3.39
CA ARG A 137 12.32 4.24 3.04
C ARG A 137 13.07 3.36 4.02
N TYR A 138 14.15 3.92 4.61
CA TYR A 138 15.07 3.20 5.48
C TYR A 138 15.16 3.94 6.81
N ALA A 139 14.24 3.59 7.72
CA ALA A 139 13.98 4.34 8.94
C ALA A 139 15.19 4.38 9.91
N GLU A 140 16.00 3.31 9.88
CA GLU A 140 17.13 3.17 10.80
C GLU A 140 18.40 3.80 10.22
N ASP A 141 18.90 4.84 10.88
CA ASP A 141 20.20 5.44 10.59
C ASP A 141 21.30 4.68 11.35
N LEU A 142 22.16 3.99 10.59
CA LEU A 142 23.30 3.26 11.16
C LEU A 142 24.48 4.18 11.46
N GLY A 143 24.50 5.38 10.90
CA GLY A 143 25.60 6.34 10.97
C GLY A 143 26.41 6.40 9.67
N GLY A 144 27.16 7.51 9.50
CA GLY A 144 27.95 7.74 8.28
C GLY A 144 27.12 7.93 7.01
N GLY A 145 25.79 8.13 7.13
CA GLY A 145 24.86 8.18 6.01
C GLY A 145 24.41 6.82 5.48
N LEU A 146 24.80 5.74 6.16
CA LEU A 146 24.30 4.39 5.86
C LEU A 146 22.98 4.15 6.59
N ARG A 147 21.94 3.74 5.85
CA ARG A 147 20.62 3.47 6.39
C ARG A 147 20.14 2.05 6.07
N THR A 148 19.19 1.58 6.87
CA THR A 148 18.51 0.29 6.67
C THR A 148 17.05 0.39 7.13
N ASP A 149 16.25 -0.62 6.85
CA ASP A 149 14.85 -0.70 7.30
C ASP A 149 14.72 -1.20 8.75
N THR A 150 15.68 -1.99 9.22
CA THR A 150 15.70 -2.51 10.60
C THR A 150 17.11 -2.83 11.09
N CYS A 151 17.39 -2.56 12.37
CA CYS A 151 18.64 -2.98 13.02
C CYS A 151 18.61 -4.43 13.52
N VAL A 152 17.44 -5.09 13.53
CA VAL A 152 17.27 -6.49 13.93
C VAL A 152 16.64 -7.27 12.80
N ASN A 153 17.43 -8.11 12.14
CA ASN A 153 16.96 -8.90 11.00
C ASN A 153 16.66 -10.36 11.36
N ALA A 154 15.64 -10.93 10.72
CA ALA A 154 15.25 -12.33 10.95
C ALA A 154 16.15 -13.28 10.16
N LEU A 155 16.65 -14.30 10.83
CA LEU A 155 17.25 -15.47 10.21
C LEU A 155 16.12 -16.43 9.86
N VAL A 156 15.91 -16.70 8.58
CA VAL A 156 14.84 -17.55 8.08
C VAL A 156 15.39 -18.77 7.37
N LYS A 157 14.67 -19.90 7.43
CA LYS A 157 15.01 -21.10 6.67
C LYS A 157 14.41 -21.02 5.29
N ASP A 158 15.24 -21.13 4.27
CA ASP A 158 14.80 -21.09 2.88
C ASP A 158 14.24 -22.45 2.39
N SER A 159 13.81 -22.51 1.14
CA SER A 159 13.25 -23.71 0.53
C SER A 159 14.27 -24.86 0.35
N PHE A 160 15.56 -24.57 0.44
CA PHE A 160 16.64 -25.54 0.36
C PHE A 160 17.08 -26.05 1.75
N GLY A 161 16.56 -25.45 2.81
CA GLY A 161 16.89 -25.79 4.18
C GLY A 161 18.01 -24.97 4.80
N ASP A 162 18.53 -23.98 4.07
CA ASP A 162 19.57 -23.07 4.53
C ASP A 162 18.98 -21.95 5.39
N TYR A 163 19.72 -21.54 6.41
CA TYR A 163 19.35 -20.38 7.23
C TYR A 163 19.95 -19.13 6.66
N VAL A 164 19.11 -18.25 6.14
CA VAL A 164 19.52 -17.05 5.40
C VAL A 164 18.89 -15.79 5.97
N PHE A 165 19.53 -14.64 5.70
CA PHE A 165 18.96 -13.32 5.89
C PHE A 165 19.30 -12.41 4.72
N SER A 166 18.49 -11.40 4.50
CA SER A 166 18.74 -10.32 3.56
C SER A 166 18.22 -9.01 4.14
N LEU A 167 19.01 -7.96 4.10
CA LEU A 167 18.60 -6.65 4.54
C LEU A 167 19.12 -5.59 3.58
N PRO A 168 18.32 -4.53 3.28
CA PRO A 168 18.76 -3.46 2.44
C PRO A 168 19.76 -2.57 3.18
N LEU A 169 20.80 -2.16 2.49
CA LEU A 169 21.70 -1.07 2.87
C LEU A 169 21.51 0.06 1.86
N TYR A 170 21.26 1.26 2.32
CA TYR A 170 21.06 2.45 1.48
C TYR A 170 22.09 3.53 1.82
N ASN A 171 22.72 4.05 0.78
CA ASN A 171 23.61 5.21 0.90
C ASN A 171 22.81 6.51 0.78
N ASP A 172 22.59 7.20 1.89
CA ASP A 172 21.85 8.47 1.95
C ASP A 172 22.78 9.70 1.84
N THR A 173 23.87 9.55 1.08
CA THR A 173 24.85 10.63 0.84
C THR A 173 25.10 10.88 -0.63
N ASP A 174 25.70 12.03 -0.95
CA ASP A 174 26.10 12.42 -2.31
C ASP A 174 27.44 11.83 -2.76
N ARG A 175 28.04 10.91 -1.99
CA ARG A 175 29.33 10.29 -2.30
C ARG A 175 29.24 8.76 -2.22
N GLU A 176 30.10 8.08 -2.98
CA GLU A 176 30.29 6.65 -2.81
C GLU A 176 30.82 6.35 -1.40
N MET A 177 30.37 5.26 -0.78
CA MET A 177 30.86 4.77 0.50
C MET A 177 31.37 3.34 0.39
N LYS A 178 32.46 3.05 1.12
CA LYS A 178 33.00 1.69 1.24
C LYS A 178 32.38 1.00 2.44
N ILE A 179 31.87 -0.23 2.22
CA ILE A 179 31.22 -1.04 3.27
C ILE A 179 32.12 -2.23 3.62
N GLU A 180 32.38 -2.41 4.90
CA GLU A 180 32.99 -3.63 5.41
C GLU A 180 32.12 -4.20 6.53
N VAL A 181 31.91 -5.52 6.50
CA VAL A 181 31.09 -6.21 7.52
C VAL A 181 31.91 -7.33 8.14
N LYS A 182 32.03 -7.33 9.45
CA LYS A 182 32.59 -8.42 10.24
C LYS A 182 31.48 -9.18 10.94
N ALA A 183 31.51 -10.51 10.77
CA ALA A 183 30.54 -11.41 11.37
C ALA A 183 31.28 -12.55 12.10
N PRO A 184 30.60 -13.27 13.02
CA PRO A 184 31.06 -14.54 13.52
C PRO A 184 31.35 -15.53 12.37
N SER A 185 32.32 -16.42 12.57
CA SER A 185 32.80 -17.37 11.53
C SER A 185 31.75 -18.31 10.97
N ARG A 186 30.58 -18.38 11.60
CA ARG A 186 29.42 -19.19 11.14
C ARG A 186 28.62 -18.54 10.01
N PHE A 187 28.90 -17.29 9.67
CA PHE A 187 28.25 -16.59 8.58
C PHE A 187 29.12 -16.60 7.33
N LYS A 188 28.51 -16.97 6.23
CA LYS A 188 29.00 -16.65 4.89
C LYS A 188 28.25 -15.41 4.42
N LEU A 189 28.95 -14.27 4.30
CA LEU A 189 28.36 -13.00 3.93
C LEU A 189 28.60 -12.70 2.45
N PHE A 190 27.61 -12.02 1.86
CA PHE A 190 27.67 -11.37 0.55
C PHE A 190 27.45 -9.88 0.82
N VAL A 191 28.53 -9.14 0.87
CA VAL A 191 28.58 -7.73 1.23
C VAL A 191 28.85 -6.93 -0.04
N PRO A 192 28.07 -5.88 -0.36
CA PRO A 192 28.48 -4.91 -1.35
C PRO A 192 29.75 -4.21 -0.88
N GLU A 193 30.80 -4.20 -1.71
CA GLU A 193 32.07 -3.54 -1.32
C GLU A 193 31.93 -2.03 -1.26
N THR A 194 31.15 -1.47 -2.19
CA THR A 194 30.83 -0.04 -2.23
C THR A 194 29.34 0.17 -2.51
N LEU A 195 28.82 1.30 -2.08
CA LEU A 195 27.49 1.81 -2.41
C LEU A 195 27.63 3.18 -3.07
N ALA A 196 27.15 3.29 -4.30
CA ALA A 196 27.06 4.57 -5.00
C ALA A 196 26.11 5.54 -4.28
N PRO A 197 26.20 6.86 -4.52
CA PRO A 197 25.28 7.84 -3.96
C PRO A 197 23.82 7.49 -4.22
N HIS A 198 22.99 7.60 -3.18
CA HIS A 198 21.53 7.38 -3.25
C HIS A 198 21.13 6.04 -3.86
N THR A 199 21.95 5.00 -3.68
CA THR A 199 21.64 3.63 -4.14
C THR A 199 21.43 2.67 -2.99
N ARG A 200 20.70 1.60 -3.30
CA ARG A 200 20.44 0.47 -2.42
C ARG A 200 21.13 -0.78 -2.93
N GLU A 201 21.76 -1.52 -2.03
CA GLU A 201 22.23 -2.88 -2.23
C GLU A 201 21.82 -3.76 -1.04
N ASP A 202 21.73 -5.07 -1.26
CA ASP A 202 21.36 -5.99 -0.17
C ASP A 202 22.58 -6.65 0.45
N LEU A 203 22.74 -6.51 1.76
CA LEU A 203 23.60 -7.35 2.57
C LEU A 203 22.88 -8.70 2.78
N ARG A 204 23.49 -9.78 2.31
CA ARG A 204 22.93 -11.13 2.45
C ARG A 204 23.87 -12.01 3.26
N GLY A 205 23.32 -12.95 3.98
CA GLY A 205 24.11 -13.92 4.72
C GLY A 205 23.45 -15.27 4.82
N GLN A 206 24.30 -16.28 4.88
CA GLN A 206 23.93 -17.67 5.16
C GLN A 206 24.59 -18.08 6.48
N TYR A 207 23.83 -18.68 7.38
CA TYR A 207 24.28 -19.11 8.69
C TYR A 207 24.48 -20.62 8.72
N ASP A 208 25.66 -21.07 9.12
CA ASP A 208 25.95 -22.48 9.37
C ASP A 208 25.36 -22.94 10.70
N ALA A 209 24.25 -23.68 10.61
CA ALA A 209 23.51 -24.23 11.74
C ALA A 209 23.91 -25.65 12.12
N LEU A 210 24.89 -26.30 11.46
CA LEU A 210 25.23 -27.71 11.58
C LEU A 210 25.44 -28.18 13.03
N TRP A 211 25.90 -27.32 13.94
CA TRP A 211 26.20 -27.63 15.33
C TRP A 211 25.14 -27.14 16.32
N LYS A 212 24.04 -26.56 15.82
CA LYS A 212 22.94 -26.07 16.65
C LYS A 212 21.87 -27.17 16.79
N ARG A 213 21.32 -27.31 18.00
CA ARG A 213 20.17 -28.18 18.22
C ARG A 213 18.90 -27.51 17.74
N ARG A 214 17.95 -28.28 17.24
CA ARG A 214 16.60 -27.81 16.95
C ARG A 214 16.00 -27.09 18.17
N GLY A 215 15.37 -25.95 17.95
CA GLY A 215 14.85 -25.08 19.00
C GLY A 215 15.87 -24.10 19.59
N SER A 216 17.16 -24.15 19.17
CA SER A 216 18.17 -23.21 19.65
C SER A 216 17.89 -21.83 19.10
N GLN A 217 18.02 -20.79 19.96
CA GLN A 217 17.99 -19.41 19.56
C GLN A 217 19.34 -18.99 18.96
N VAL A 218 19.28 -18.20 17.90
CA VAL A 218 20.43 -17.49 17.32
C VAL A 218 20.23 -16.01 17.62
N LEU A 219 21.25 -15.38 18.17
CA LEU A 219 21.34 -13.93 18.31
C LEU A 219 22.80 -13.58 18.09
N GLU A 220 23.09 -13.04 16.91
CA GLU A 220 24.45 -12.71 16.49
C GLU A 220 24.53 -11.26 16.06
N THR A 221 25.69 -10.65 16.26
CA THR A 221 25.92 -9.24 15.93
C THR A 221 26.87 -9.13 14.75
N LEU A 222 26.48 -8.34 13.76
CA LEU A 222 27.31 -7.94 12.63
C LEU A 222 27.89 -6.56 12.91
N ILE A 223 29.20 -6.43 12.83
CA ILE A 223 29.89 -5.13 12.96
C ILE A 223 30.09 -4.57 11.57
N ILE A 224 29.56 -3.38 11.33
CA ILE A 224 29.67 -2.69 10.05
C ILE A 224 30.58 -1.49 10.21
N THR A 225 31.40 -1.25 9.20
CA THR A 225 32.17 -0.01 9.06
C THR A 225 31.84 0.65 7.72
N VAL A 226 31.75 1.97 7.75
CA VAL A 226 31.61 2.82 6.56
C VAL A 226 32.88 3.67 6.45
N ASP A 227 33.58 3.56 5.34
CA ASP A 227 34.86 4.25 5.10
C ASP A 227 35.86 4.04 6.26
N GLY A 228 35.87 2.84 6.85
CA GLY A 228 36.72 2.47 7.97
C GLY A 228 36.24 2.92 9.36
N ALA A 229 35.17 3.70 9.44
CA ALA A 229 34.58 4.12 10.72
C ALA A 229 33.45 3.14 11.14
N PRO A 230 33.40 2.70 12.41
CA PRO A 230 32.33 1.84 12.88
C PRO A 230 31.01 2.59 12.94
N VAL A 231 29.92 1.89 12.54
CA VAL A 231 28.55 2.40 12.63
C VAL A 231 27.71 1.50 13.56
N THR A 232 26.42 1.81 13.73
CA THR A 232 25.51 1.01 14.55
C THR A 232 25.52 -0.44 14.10
N PRO A 233 25.80 -1.42 14.97
CA PRO A 233 25.85 -2.81 14.61
C PRO A 233 24.46 -3.38 14.32
N LEU A 234 24.38 -4.38 13.46
CA LEU A 234 23.15 -5.09 13.16
C LEU A 234 23.05 -6.39 13.96
N GLN A 235 21.85 -6.77 14.33
CA GLN A 235 21.57 -8.03 14.97
C GLN A 235 20.85 -8.98 14.04
N ILE A 236 21.29 -10.24 14.03
CA ILE A 236 20.60 -11.33 13.31
C ILE A 236 20.00 -12.25 14.36
N LYS A 237 18.69 -12.44 14.30
CA LYS A 237 17.93 -13.22 15.28
C LYS A 237 17.11 -14.31 14.58
N GLY A 238 17.11 -15.51 15.13
CA GLY A 238 16.30 -16.62 14.60
C GLY A 238 16.22 -17.79 15.53
N THR A 239 15.46 -18.81 15.12
CA THR A 239 15.33 -20.09 15.81
C THR A 239 15.70 -21.20 14.83
N ILE A 240 16.50 -22.16 15.24
CA ILE A 240 16.85 -23.34 14.44
C ILE A 240 15.70 -24.35 14.51
N GLU A 241 15.12 -24.67 13.36
CA GLU A 241 13.99 -25.60 13.20
C GLU A 241 14.43 -27.05 12.93
#